data_963e46f3919d5ad0299681f424a6110c
#
_entry.id   963e46f3919d5ad0299681f424a6110c
#
_cell.length_a   1.000
_cell.length_b   1.000
_cell.length_c   1.000
_cell.angle_alpha   90.00
_cell.angle_beta   90.00
_cell.angle_gamma   90.00
#
_symmetry.space_group_name_H-M   'P 1'
#
loop_
_entity.id
_entity.type
_entity.pdbx_description
1 polymer ?
#
loop_
_entity_poly.entity_id
_entity_poly.type
_entity_poly.pdbx_seq_one_letter_code
_entity_poly.pdbx_strand_id
1 'polypeptide(L)'
;KKESFPLFMNSVESIFKDRVLLVGDSAHFIHPMAGQGLNLGIRDIIFLEKIIDRKNYLDIGLRGFLRKYERARKEDVTQMGFLTLGLNWIFSKKSSIVTDLIEKGMGVLDKSKFLKQQLIKKAIS
;
A
#
# COMPACT_ATOMS: atom_id res chain seq x y z
N LYS A 1 -15.87 -28.68 -2.26
CA LYS A 1 -16.48 -27.59 -3.03
C LYS A 1 -15.41 -26.59 -3.36
N LYS A 2 -15.20 -26.29 -4.64
CA LYS A 2 -14.37 -25.16 -5.09
C LYS A 2 -15.30 -23.96 -5.23
N GLU A 3 -15.04 -22.90 -4.48
CA GLU A 3 -15.75 -21.64 -4.60
C GLU A 3 -14.82 -20.63 -5.29
N SER A 4 -15.36 -19.89 -6.25
CA SER A 4 -14.63 -18.88 -7.00
C SER A 4 -15.27 -17.53 -6.73
N PHE A 5 -14.47 -16.60 -6.23
CA PHE A 5 -14.89 -15.23 -6.00
C PHE A 5 -14.20 -14.31 -7.02
N PRO A 6 -14.95 -13.42 -7.69
CA PRO A 6 -14.32 -12.42 -8.55
C PRO A 6 -13.54 -11.42 -7.70
N LEU A 7 -12.32 -11.13 -8.12
CA LEU A 7 -11.43 -10.19 -7.46
C LEU A 7 -11.52 -8.84 -8.17
N PHE A 8 -12.04 -7.84 -7.47
CA PHE A 8 -12.15 -6.48 -7.99
C PHE A 8 -11.14 -5.57 -7.30
N MET A 9 -10.52 -4.66 -8.04
CA MET A 9 -9.92 -3.47 -7.44
C MET A 9 -11.04 -2.45 -7.26
N ASN A 10 -11.28 -2.04 -6.05
CA ASN A 10 -12.23 -1.00 -5.75
C ASN A 10 -11.57 0.08 -4.89
N SER A 11 -11.70 1.32 -5.30
CA SER A 11 -11.31 2.47 -4.49
C SER A 11 -12.51 3.39 -4.38
N VAL A 12 -12.81 3.81 -3.16
CA VAL A 12 -13.86 4.80 -2.92
C VAL A 12 -13.37 6.19 -3.32
N GLU A 13 -14.25 7.03 -3.83
CA GLU A 13 -13.94 8.40 -4.20
C GLU A 13 -13.45 9.23 -3.01
N SER A 14 -14.08 9.04 -1.85
CA SER A 14 -13.65 9.61 -0.58
C SER A 14 -13.70 8.57 0.53
N ILE A 15 -12.63 8.50 1.34
CA ILE A 15 -12.54 7.58 2.47
C ILE A 15 -13.14 8.17 3.75
N PHE A 16 -13.74 9.36 3.69
CA PHE A 16 -14.51 9.91 4.80
C PHE A 16 -15.75 10.66 4.33
N LYS A 17 -16.77 10.66 5.15
CA LYS A 17 -17.97 11.47 4.98
C LYS A 17 -18.46 11.90 6.35
N ASP A 18 -18.78 13.19 6.47
CA ASP A 18 -19.15 13.81 7.76
C ASP A 18 -18.12 13.51 8.85
N ARG A 19 -18.46 12.70 9.83
CA ARG A 19 -17.59 12.26 10.94
C ARG A 19 -17.24 10.77 10.87
N VAL A 20 -17.53 10.11 9.75
CA VAL A 20 -17.24 8.69 9.51
C VAL A 20 -15.95 8.59 8.69
N LEU A 21 -15.05 7.72 9.10
CA LEU A 21 -13.80 7.41 8.42
C LEU A 21 -13.75 5.93 8.05
N LEU A 22 -13.41 5.63 6.81
CA LEU A 22 -13.17 4.27 6.33
C LEU A 22 -11.69 3.93 6.50
N VAL A 23 -11.39 2.69 6.89
CA VAL A 23 -10.04 2.15 7.07
C VAL A 23 -9.93 0.74 6.50
N GLY A 24 -8.72 0.34 6.10
CA GLY A 24 -8.48 -1.00 5.54
C GLY A 24 -9.28 -1.27 4.26
N ASP A 25 -9.80 -2.48 4.13
CA ASP A 25 -10.51 -2.94 2.92
C ASP A 25 -11.79 -2.15 2.61
N SER A 26 -12.38 -1.49 3.61
CA SER A 26 -13.53 -0.61 3.39
C SER A 26 -13.16 0.70 2.70
N ALA A 27 -11.91 1.15 2.83
CA ALA A 27 -11.39 2.36 2.22
C ALA A 27 -10.72 2.08 0.87
N HIS A 28 -10.00 0.96 0.77
CA HIS A 28 -9.19 0.61 -0.39
C HIS A 28 -9.02 -0.91 -0.49
N PHE A 29 -9.68 -1.48 -1.44
CA PHE A 29 -9.53 -2.90 -1.75
C PHE A 29 -8.49 -3.09 -2.85
N ILE A 30 -7.30 -3.57 -2.48
CA ILE A 30 -6.22 -3.88 -3.42
C ILE A 30 -6.28 -5.36 -3.76
N HIS A 31 -5.96 -5.68 -5.02
CA HIS A 31 -5.91 -7.05 -5.50
C HIS A 31 -4.99 -7.91 -4.61
N PRO A 32 -5.44 -9.11 -4.15
CA PRO A 32 -4.74 -9.92 -3.16
C PRO A 32 -3.43 -10.55 -3.65
N MET A 33 -3.01 -10.28 -4.90
CA MET A 33 -1.79 -10.85 -5.49
C MET A 33 -0.52 -10.65 -4.65
N ALA A 34 -0.49 -9.63 -3.79
CA ALA A 34 0.67 -9.38 -2.94
C ALA A 34 0.42 -9.70 -1.45
N GLY A 35 -0.76 -10.18 -1.05
CA GLY A 35 -1.11 -10.43 0.35
C GLY A 35 -1.05 -9.17 1.23
N GLN A 36 -1.14 -7.97 0.64
CA GLN A 36 -0.83 -6.71 1.31
C GLN A 36 -2.05 -5.97 1.87
N GLY A 37 -3.28 -6.48 1.65
CA GLY A 37 -4.49 -5.85 2.18
C GLY A 37 -4.44 -5.64 3.69
N LEU A 38 -4.10 -6.69 4.44
CA LEU A 38 -3.93 -6.60 5.90
C LEU A 38 -2.84 -5.58 6.29
N ASN A 39 -1.71 -5.58 5.60
CA ASN A 39 -0.61 -4.65 5.88
C ASN A 39 -1.02 -3.20 5.64
N LEU A 40 -1.83 -2.92 4.62
CA LEU A 40 -2.39 -1.59 4.38
C LEU A 40 -3.35 -1.18 5.50
N GLY A 41 -4.23 -2.07 5.94
CA GLY A 41 -5.12 -1.81 7.06
C GLY A 41 -4.36 -1.52 8.36
N ILE A 42 -3.29 -2.26 8.64
CA ILE A 42 -2.42 -2.01 9.80
C ILE A 42 -1.74 -0.64 9.66
N ARG A 43 -1.24 -0.28 8.49
CA ARG A 43 -0.63 1.04 8.23
C ARG A 43 -1.64 2.18 8.38
N ASP A 44 -2.91 1.95 8.05
CA ASP A 44 -3.98 2.92 8.29
C ASP A 44 -4.10 3.27 9.77
N ILE A 45 -4.12 2.25 10.62
CA ILE A 45 -4.23 2.42 12.08
C ILE A 45 -2.99 3.08 12.66
N ILE A 46 -1.79 2.62 12.29
CA ILE A 46 -0.52 3.21 12.74
C ILE A 46 -0.43 4.69 12.33
N PHE A 47 -0.86 5.02 11.10
CA PHE A 47 -0.85 6.40 10.64
C PHE A 47 -1.88 7.25 11.40
N LEU A 48 -3.08 6.71 11.65
CA LEU A 48 -4.13 7.37 12.41
C LEU A 48 -3.66 7.69 13.83
N GLU A 49 -3.10 6.71 14.55
CA GLU A 49 -2.48 6.87 15.86
C GLU A 49 -1.44 8.01 15.85
N LYS A 50 -0.50 7.94 14.91
CA LYS A 50 0.59 8.91 14.79
C LYS A 50 0.11 10.35 14.55
N ILE A 51 -0.98 10.56 13.83
CA ILE A 51 -1.49 11.92 13.60
C ILE A 51 -2.35 12.42 14.75
N ILE A 52 -3.00 11.53 15.51
CA ILE A 52 -3.73 11.85 16.74
C ILE A 52 -2.73 12.31 17.80
N ASP A 53 -1.71 11.51 18.09
CA ASP A 53 -0.70 11.80 19.12
C ASP A 53 0.06 13.11 18.90
N ARG A 54 0.41 13.40 17.64
CA ARG A 54 1.30 14.54 17.32
C ARG A 54 0.68 15.92 17.52
N LYS A 55 -0.65 16.05 17.64
CA LYS A 55 -1.28 17.36 17.54
C LYS A 55 -2.35 17.68 18.60
N ASN A 56 -2.55 16.85 19.63
CA ASN A 56 -3.60 17.12 20.63
C ASN A 56 -4.90 17.66 20.00
N TYR A 57 -5.42 16.95 19.01
CA TYR A 57 -6.67 17.36 18.39
C TYR A 57 -7.81 17.30 19.40
N LEU A 58 -8.46 18.44 19.64
CA LEU A 58 -9.67 18.51 20.47
C LEU A 58 -10.82 17.71 19.87
N ASP A 59 -10.84 17.57 18.56
CA ASP A 59 -11.86 16.81 17.83
C ASP A 59 -11.26 16.17 16.56
N ILE A 60 -11.14 14.85 16.58
CA ILE A 60 -10.63 14.04 15.45
C ILE A 60 -11.65 13.89 14.31
N GLY A 61 -12.92 14.24 14.56
CA GLY A 61 -13.98 14.24 13.54
C GLY A 61 -13.99 15.50 12.66
N LEU A 62 -13.11 16.46 12.91
CA LEU A 62 -13.03 17.66 12.08
C LEU A 62 -12.59 17.34 10.66
N ARG A 63 -13.25 17.97 9.69
CA ARG A 63 -12.98 17.79 8.25
C ARG A 63 -11.50 18.02 7.89
N GLY A 64 -10.82 18.93 8.56
CA GLY A 64 -9.39 19.19 8.34
C GLY A 64 -8.51 18.01 8.71
N PHE A 65 -8.82 17.33 9.82
CA PHE A 65 -8.13 16.11 10.24
C PHE A 65 -8.40 14.96 9.27
N LEU A 66 -9.68 14.72 8.93
CA LEU A 66 -10.08 13.66 8.02
C LEU A 66 -9.49 13.81 6.62
N ARG A 67 -9.44 15.04 6.08
CA ARG A 67 -8.77 15.35 4.81
C ARG A 67 -7.27 15.06 4.84
N LYS A 68 -6.60 15.38 5.95
CA LYS A 68 -5.16 15.11 6.08
C LYS A 68 -4.90 13.61 6.05
N TYR A 69 -5.71 12.85 6.78
CA TYR A 69 -5.65 11.40 6.75
C TYR A 69 -5.88 10.87 5.32
N GLU A 70 -6.99 11.26 4.68
CA GLU A 70 -7.34 10.82 3.33
C GLU A 70 -6.20 11.08 2.32
N ARG A 71 -5.62 12.28 2.31
CA ARG A 71 -4.54 12.63 1.39
C ARG A 71 -3.34 11.71 1.56
N ALA A 72 -2.90 11.51 2.80
CA ALA A 72 -1.74 10.68 3.08
C ALA A 72 -1.99 9.20 2.74
N ARG A 73 -3.20 8.70 3.00
CA ARG A 73 -3.56 7.31 2.70
C ARG A 73 -3.72 7.07 1.21
N LYS A 74 -4.35 7.99 0.47
CA LYS A 74 -4.45 7.89 -1.00
C LYS A 74 -3.07 7.87 -1.66
N GLU A 75 -2.12 8.65 -1.16
CA GLU A 75 -0.75 8.65 -1.67
C GLU A 75 -0.07 7.29 -1.44
N ASP A 76 -0.13 6.75 -0.22
CA ASP A 76 0.48 5.46 0.13
C ASP A 76 -0.14 4.30 -0.67
N VAL A 77 -1.47 4.25 -0.77
CA VAL A 77 -2.21 3.25 -1.56
C VAL A 77 -1.86 3.33 -3.05
N THR A 78 -1.76 4.53 -3.59
CA THR A 78 -1.38 4.75 -5.00
C THR A 78 0.03 4.26 -5.28
N GLN A 79 0.99 4.59 -4.42
CA GLN A 79 2.37 4.09 -4.53
C GLN A 79 2.43 2.57 -4.47
N MET A 80 1.67 1.96 -3.56
CA MET A 80 1.61 0.51 -3.44
C MET A 80 0.97 -0.14 -4.66
N GLY A 81 -0.09 0.45 -5.20
CA GLY A 81 -0.74 0.02 -6.44
C GLY A 81 0.23 0.03 -7.63
N PHE A 82 0.99 1.09 -7.81
CA PHE A 82 2.02 1.17 -8.85
C PHE A 82 3.12 0.11 -8.69
N LEU A 83 3.59 -0.13 -7.48
CA LEU A 83 4.57 -1.18 -7.22
C LEU A 83 4.02 -2.56 -7.57
N THR A 84 2.79 -2.87 -7.15
CA THR A 84 2.15 -4.16 -7.42
C THR A 84 1.90 -4.38 -8.91
N LEU A 85 1.37 -3.37 -9.60
CA LEU A 85 1.14 -3.42 -11.05
C LEU A 85 2.46 -3.52 -11.82
N GLY A 86 3.47 -2.76 -11.41
CA GLY A 86 4.80 -2.78 -12.00
C GLY A 86 5.46 -4.14 -11.88
N LEU A 87 5.43 -4.73 -10.69
CA LEU A 87 5.94 -6.08 -10.47
C LEU A 87 5.17 -7.12 -11.29
N ASN A 88 3.84 -7.06 -11.28
CA ASN A 88 3.01 -7.96 -12.07
C ASN A 88 3.32 -7.84 -13.57
N TRP A 89 3.50 -6.63 -14.09
CA TRP A 89 3.86 -6.41 -15.49
C TRP A 89 5.24 -7.02 -15.82
N ILE A 90 6.22 -6.82 -14.93
CA ILE A 90 7.58 -7.37 -15.07
C ILE A 90 7.53 -8.91 -15.11
N PHE A 91 6.84 -9.53 -14.16
CA PHE A 91 6.77 -11.00 -14.07
C PHE A 91 5.81 -11.66 -15.08
N SER A 92 4.86 -10.91 -15.63
CA SER A 92 3.94 -11.42 -16.66
C SER A 92 4.57 -11.48 -18.04
N LYS A 93 5.59 -10.67 -18.32
CA LYS A 93 6.33 -10.74 -19.58
C LYS A 93 7.37 -11.86 -19.56
N LYS A 94 7.06 -12.98 -20.20
CA LYS A 94 8.01 -14.09 -20.52
C LYS A 94 9.06 -13.67 -21.57
N SER A 95 9.60 -12.46 -21.52
CA SER A 95 10.65 -12.02 -22.44
C SER A 95 12.01 -12.36 -21.82
N SER A 96 12.89 -13.00 -22.57
CA SER A 96 14.24 -13.35 -22.10
C SER A 96 15.00 -12.12 -21.64
N ILE A 97 14.78 -10.96 -22.26
CA ILE A 97 15.40 -9.68 -21.90
C ILE A 97 14.98 -9.23 -20.49
N VAL A 98 13.71 -9.44 -20.12
CA VAL A 98 13.21 -9.07 -18.79
C VAL A 98 13.77 -10.01 -17.73
N THR A 99 13.88 -11.31 -18.05
CA THR A 99 14.48 -12.31 -17.16
C THR A 99 15.95 -11.99 -16.90
N ASP A 100 16.73 -11.68 -17.94
CA ASP A 100 18.13 -11.29 -17.83
C ASP A 100 18.33 -9.98 -17.02
N LEU A 101 17.42 -9.02 -17.19
CA LEU A 101 17.47 -7.77 -16.42
C LEU A 101 17.16 -8.01 -14.94
N ILE A 102 16.21 -8.88 -14.65
CA ILE A 102 15.85 -9.26 -13.27
C ILE A 102 17.03 -10.01 -12.62
N GLU A 103 17.62 -10.98 -13.31
CA GLU A 103 18.78 -11.74 -12.80
C GLU A 103 19.96 -10.83 -12.52
N LYS A 104 20.31 -9.93 -13.44
CA LYS A 104 21.35 -8.92 -13.24
C LYS A 104 21.03 -7.95 -12.11
N GLY A 105 19.77 -7.46 -12.04
CA GLY A 105 19.32 -6.57 -10.97
C GLY A 105 19.33 -7.24 -9.61
N MET A 106 18.89 -8.49 -9.51
CA MET A 106 18.97 -9.29 -8.27
C MET A 106 20.42 -9.56 -7.87
N GLY A 107 21.31 -9.83 -8.83
CA GLY A 107 22.74 -10.00 -8.58
C GLY A 107 23.42 -8.75 -8.01
N VAL A 108 23.00 -7.55 -8.45
CA VAL A 108 23.47 -6.27 -7.89
C VAL A 108 22.90 -6.03 -6.49
N LEU A 109 21.63 -6.35 -6.27
CA LEU A 109 20.99 -6.25 -4.95
C LEU A 109 21.63 -7.20 -3.93
N ASP A 110 21.99 -8.40 -4.35
CA ASP A 110 22.59 -9.41 -3.46
C ASP A 110 24.02 -9.01 -3.05
N LYS A 111 24.75 -8.34 -3.92
CA LYS A 111 26.09 -7.80 -3.65
C LYS A 111 26.09 -6.51 -2.82
N SER A 112 24.97 -5.78 -2.79
CA SER A 112 24.87 -4.50 -2.09
C SER A 112 24.11 -4.64 -0.77
N LYS A 113 24.82 -4.85 0.35
CA LYS A 113 24.24 -4.87 1.70
C LYS A 113 23.43 -3.61 2.01
N PHE A 114 23.82 -2.46 1.48
CA PHE A 114 23.12 -1.19 1.70
C PHE A 114 21.75 -1.16 1.03
N LEU A 115 21.65 -1.55 -0.24
CA LEU A 115 20.36 -1.60 -0.96
C LEU A 115 19.43 -2.64 -0.34
N LYS A 116 19.96 -3.81 0.05
CA LYS A 116 19.18 -4.86 0.71
C LYS A 116 18.60 -4.38 2.04
N GLN A 117 19.37 -3.69 2.87
CA GLN A 117 18.90 -3.12 4.13
C GLN A 117 17.84 -2.03 3.93
N GLN A 118 18.00 -1.17 2.93
CA GLN A 118 17.01 -0.14 2.59
C GLN A 118 15.66 -0.75 2.16
N LEU A 119 15.69 -1.78 1.32
CA LEU A 119 14.50 -2.49 0.87
C LEU A 119 13.81 -3.22 2.02
N ILE A 120 14.56 -3.93 2.86
CA ILE A 120 14.03 -4.61 4.05
C ILE A 120 13.39 -3.59 5.00
N LYS A 121 14.06 -2.48 5.27
CA LYS A 121 13.54 -1.42 6.14
C LYS A 121 12.23 -0.83 5.60
N LYS A 122 12.13 -0.64 4.29
CA LYS A 122 10.92 -0.12 3.64
C LYS A 122 9.78 -1.16 3.57
N ALA A 123 10.10 -2.45 3.55
CA ALA A 123 9.11 -3.52 3.56
C ALA A 123 8.51 -3.78 4.96
N ILE A 124 9.27 -3.47 6.02
CA ILE A 124 8.88 -3.72 7.44
C ILE A 124 8.25 -2.46 8.07
N SER A 125 8.50 -1.27 7.54
CA SER A 125 7.91 -0.01 8.02
C SER A 125 6.57 0.28 7.34
#